data_cf2d5528c04ebd43cdb86775dac51e26
#
_entry.id   cf2d5528c04ebd43cdb86775dac51e26
#
_cell.length_a   1.000
_cell.length_b   1.000
_cell.length_c   1.000
_cell.angle_alpha   90.00
_cell.angle_beta   90.00
_cell.angle_gamma   90.00
#
_symmetry.space_group_name_H-M   'P 1'
#
loop_
_entity.id
_entity.type
_entity.pdbx_description
1 polymer ?
#
loop_
_entity_poly.entity_id
_entity_poly.type
_entity_poly.pdbx_seq_one_letter_code
_entity_poly.pdbx_strand_id
1 'polypeptide(L)'
;MNLNKFTKIFHSSDKRNNNLRNNILLSGLMKATGMLTSFLIVPVTLHYLDNEIYGIWMTITSILMWFSFFDVGLGNGMRNYMTQAISANDYKTARAYLSTTLCVLTLISIGLGLLCIPCLSLDFNKIFNTYALSNDILKNALFIAVLFTLTNFVLKNIGFVFIALQKYGLNDVLTTAGSVLGLIIVFILTKTTQGNLLYVVTAFTLSPVLVYLIAAIPIFHKYKQLRPSWKYYDKHLLKDIVGKGLGFFAIQITSCLIIFGGSNVIISHFCGPTSVTVYNIAYKLFNLLAIAYTVIISPMWNAYTDAQVRGDYTWIKATFNKALRLWGLSVIGGLMLLAICNIFYKVWVGASVTVPIQISVAVLLYISAFNFNNCVTYLLNG
;
A
#
# COMPACT_ATOMS: atom_id res chain seq x y z
N MET A 1 -0.68 6.55 26.68
CA MET A 1 0.65 7.12 26.39
C MET A 1 0.65 8.56 26.84
N ASN A 2 1.45 8.94 27.85
CA ASN A 2 1.43 10.27 28.48
C ASN A 2 1.89 11.34 27.46
N LEU A 3 1.05 12.33 27.14
CA LEU A 3 1.40 13.47 26.28
C LEU A 3 2.73 14.14 26.73
N ASN A 4 3.00 14.14 28.04
CA ASN A 4 4.25 14.67 28.61
C ASN A 4 5.50 13.87 28.23
N LYS A 5 5.40 12.59 27.83
CA LYS A 5 6.52 11.84 27.26
C LYS A 5 6.78 12.18 25.80
N PHE A 6 5.72 12.50 25.05
CA PHE A 6 5.83 12.91 23.63
C PHE A 6 6.50 14.30 23.53
N THR A 7 6.08 15.26 24.35
CA THR A 7 6.69 16.60 24.39
C THR A 7 8.14 16.58 24.81
N LYS A 8 8.56 15.65 25.71
CA LYS A 8 9.98 15.47 26.10
C LYS A 8 10.87 14.99 24.95
N ILE A 9 10.35 14.21 24.00
CA ILE A 9 11.11 13.75 22.81
C ILE A 9 11.44 14.95 21.89
N PHE A 10 10.54 15.92 21.78
CA PHE A 10 10.73 17.10 20.93
C PHE A 10 11.68 18.16 21.54
N HIS A 11 11.92 18.13 22.84
CA HIS A 11 12.75 19.12 23.56
C HIS A 11 14.04 18.54 24.14
N SER A 12 14.35 17.27 23.88
CA SER A 12 15.58 16.61 24.38
C SER A 12 16.76 16.89 23.46
N SER A 13 17.91 17.24 24.03
CA SER A 13 19.19 17.38 23.32
C SER A 13 19.87 16.01 23.05
N ASP A 14 19.30 14.90 23.51
CA ASP A 14 19.85 13.56 23.32
C ASP A 14 19.80 13.17 21.82
N LYS A 15 20.96 12.73 21.30
CA LYS A 15 21.17 12.31 19.91
C LYS A 15 20.15 11.24 19.44
N ARG A 16 19.74 10.34 20.34
CA ARG A 16 18.74 9.31 20.06
C ARG A 16 17.36 9.90 19.86
N ASN A 17 16.97 10.86 20.71
CA ASN A 17 15.69 11.55 20.62
C ASN A 17 15.62 12.46 19.39
N ASN A 18 16.72 13.13 19.04
CA ASN A 18 16.82 13.91 17.81
C ASN A 18 16.67 13.06 16.55
N ASN A 19 17.31 11.89 16.51
CA ASN A 19 17.14 10.96 15.41
C ASN A 19 15.69 10.46 15.30
N LEU A 20 15.05 10.14 16.42
CA LEU A 20 13.65 9.71 16.44
C LEU A 20 12.72 10.82 15.94
N ARG A 21 12.91 12.06 16.43
CA ARG A 21 12.16 13.24 15.99
C ARG A 21 12.28 13.46 14.49
N ASN A 22 13.51 13.43 13.97
CA ASN A 22 13.77 13.65 12.55
C ASN A 22 13.12 12.55 11.68
N ASN A 23 13.17 11.29 12.11
CA ASN A 23 12.48 10.20 11.45
C ASN A 23 10.95 10.38 11.45
N ILE A 24 10.36 10.80 12.58
CA ILE A 24 8.92 11.06 12.70
C ILE A 24 8.49 12.20 11.76
N LEU A 25 9.22 13.31 11.76
CA LEU A 25 8.95 14.46 10.90
C LEU A 25 9.08 14.07 9.42
N LEU A 26 10.15 13.36 9.05
CA LEU A 26 10.37 12.90 7.69
C LEU A 26 9.26 11.94 7.24
N SER A 27 8.89 10.97 8.09
CA SER A 27 7.77 10.05 7.82
C SER A 27 6.45 10.79 7.64
N GLY A 28 6.17 11.78 8.47
CA GLY A 28 4.98 12.62 8.36
C GLY A 28 4.91 13.38 7.04
N LEU A 29 6.03 14.03 6.66
CA LEU A 29 6.15 14.73 5.37
C LEU A 29 5.99 13.78 4.19
N MET A 30 6.63 12.62 4.23
CA MET A 30 6.52 11.64 3.14
C MET A 30 5.11 11.08 3.00
N LYS A 31 4.40 10.81 4.09
CA LYS A 31 3.00 10.38 4.06
C LYS A 31 2.09 11.46 3.46
N ALA A 32 2.29 12.73 3.85
CA ALA A 32 1.55 13.86 3.27
C ALA A 32 1.84 13.98 1.76
N THR A 33 3.12 13.92 1.37
CA THR A 33 3.52 13.94 -0.05
C THR A 33 2.92 12.76 -0.81
N GLY A 34 2.95 11.54 -0.26
CA GLY A 34 2.35 10.35 -0.87
C GLY A 34 0.84 10.50 -1.06
N MET A 35 0.15 11.10 -0.09
CA MET A 35 -1.28 11.39 -0.18
C MET A 35 -1.58 12.40 -1.30
N LEU A 36 -0.86 13.51 -1.35
CA LEU A 36 -0.98 14.50 -2.43
C LEU A 36 -0.69 13.88 -3.79
N THR A 37 0.40 13.13 -3.91
CA THR A 37 0.76 12.39 -5.14
C THR A 37 -0.37 11.47 -5.56
N SER A 38 -0.93 10.70 -4.63
CA SER A 38 -2.06 9.80 -4.89
C SER A 38 -3.29 10.52 -5.43
N PHE A 39 -3.56 11.76 -5.02
CA PHE A 39 -4.64 12.58 -5.57
C PHE A 39 -4.30 13.15 -6.94
N LEU A 40 -3.07 13.60 -7.16
CA LEU A 40 -2.62 14.16 -8.44
C LEU A 40 -2.50 13.12 -9.55
N ILE A 41 -2.19 11.87 -9.21
CA ILE A 41 -2.13 10.76 -10.18
C ILE A 41 -3.45 10.64 -10.96
N VAL A 42 -4.60 10.81 -10.32
CA VAL A 42 -5.92 10.63 -10.97
C VAL A 42 -6.11 11.58 -12.14
N PRO A 43 -6.14 12.92 -11.95
CA PRO A 43 -6.37 13.83 -13.07
C PRO A 43 -5.29 13.75 -14.15
N VAL A 44 -4.01 13.58 -13.76
CA VAL A 44 -2.91 13.47 -14.72
C VAL A 44 -3.03 12.22 -15.58
N THR A 45 -3.31 11.07 -14.96
CA THR A 45 -3.41 9.80 -15.70
C THR A 45 -4.70 9.74 -16.52
N LEU A 46 -5.80 10.25 -15.98
CA LEU A 46 -7.09 10.30 -16.66
C LEU A 46 -7.04 11.22 -17.89
N HIS A 47 -6.37 12.36 -17.78
CA HIS A 47 -6.15 13.26 -18.91
C HIS A 47 -5.30 12.63 -20.00
N TYR A 48 -4.36 11.76 -19.64
CA TYR A 48 -3.48 11.07 -20.57
C TYR A 48 -4.12 9.87 -21.27
N LEU A 49 -4.95 9.08 -20.54
CA LEU A 49 -5.47 7.78 -21.00
C LEU A 49 -6.92 7.80 -21.52
N ASP A 50 -7.73 8.81 -21.24
CA ASP A 50 -9.19 8.80 -21.28
C ASP A 50 -9.88 7.94 -20.20
N ASN A 51 -11.23 7.94 -20.21
CA ASN A 51 -12.02 7.31 -19.15
C ASN A 51 -12.00 5.78 -19.19
N GLU A 52 -12.03 5.19 -20.38
CA GLU A 52 -12.10 3.74 -20.53
C GLU A 52 -10.75 3.09 -20.25
N ILE A 53 -9.68 3.62 -20.84
CA ILE A 53 -8.32 3.09 -20.66
C ILE A 53 -7.83 3.32 -19.23
N TYR A 54 -8.22 4.43 -18.59
CA TYR A 54 -7.96 4.64 -17.17
C TYR A 54 -8.64 3.58 -16.29
N GLY A 55 -9.88 3.19 -16.61
CA GLY A 55 -10.59 2.11 -15.92
C GLY A 55 -9.89 0.75 -16.07
N ILE A 56 -9.35 0.45 -17.25
CA ILE A 56 -8.51 -0.73 -17.49
C ILE A 56 -7.27 -0.68 -16.59
N TRP A 57 -6.57 0.46 -16.54
CA TRP A 57 -5.41 0.66 -15.68
C TRP A 57 -5.75 0.43 -14.20
N MET A 58 -6.87 0.97 -13.72
CA MET A 58 -7.32 0.75 -12.33
C MET A 58 -7.65 -0.71 -12.04
N THR A 59 -8.19 -1.44 -13.01
CA THR A 59 -8.45 -2.88 -12.89
C THR A 59 -7.13 -3.67 -12.81
N ILE A 60 -6.15 -3.34 -13.67
CA ILE A 60 -4.81 -3.93 -13.63
C ILE A 60 -4.17 -3.68 -12.25
N THR A 61 -4.20 -2.44 -11.74
CA THR A 61 -3.61 -2.14 -10.42
C THR A 61 -4.23 -2.93 -9.29
N SER A 62 -5.53 -3.21 -9.36
CA SER A 62 -6.22 -4.04 -8.36
C SER A 62 -5.75 -5.49 -8.39
N ILE A 63 -5.53 -6.06 -9.58
CA ILE A 63 -4.95 -7.40 -9.74
C ILE A 63 -3.52 -7.43 -9.17
N LEU A 64 -2.71 -6.40 -9.44
CA LEU A 64 -1.34 -6.31 -8.93
C LEU A 64 -1.26 -6.22 -7.40
N MET A 65 -2.27 -5.64 -6.75
CA MET A 65 -2.33 -5.62 -5.28
C MET A 65 -2.37 -7.02 -4.67
N TRP A 66 -2.94 -8.02 -5.35
CA TRP A 66 -2.99 -9.39 -4.84
C TRP A 66 -1.60 -9.97 -4.59
N PHE A 67 -0.61 -9.64 -5.42
CA PHE A 67 0.76 -10.11 -5.22
C PHE A 67 1.37 -9.64 -3.90
N SER A 68 0.94 -8.49 -3.37
CA SER A 68 1.46 -7.95 -2.12
C SER A 68 1.17 -8.83 -0.90
N PHE A 69 0.13 -9.67 -0.97
CA PHE A 69 -0.27 -10.54 0.13
C PHE A 69 0.55 -11.83 0.21
N PHE A 70 1.25 -12.21 -0.87
CA PHE A 70 2.13 -13.38 -0.87
C PHE A 70 3.44 -13.19 -0.09
N ASP A 71 3.67 -12.01 0.48
CA ASP A 71 4.82 -11.75 1.37
C ASP A 71 4.76 -12.59 2.68
N VAL A 72 3.58 -13.05 3.09
CA VAL A 72 3.39 -13.90 4.30
C VAL A 72 4.05 -13.29 5.56
N GLY A 73 4.29 -11.99 5.56
CA GLY A 73 4.97 -11.29 6.65
C GLY A 73 6.48 -11.51 6.72
N LEU A 74 7.08 -12.12 5.68
CA LEU A 74 8.52 -12.41 5.60
C LEU A 74 9.35 -11.13 5.79
N GLY A 75 8.97 -10.02 5.14
CA GLY A 75 9.66 -8.74 5.28
C GLY A 75 9.63 -8.20 6.71
N ASN A 76 8.48 -8.29 7.39
CA ASN A 76 8.34 -7.85 8.79
C ASN A 76 9.10 -8.76 9.76
N GLY A 77 9.06 -10.07 9.56
CA GLY A 77 9.83 -11.05 10.33
C GLY A 77 11.33 -10.78 10.20
N MET A 78 11.84 -10.72 8.97
CA MET A 78 13.23 -10.37 8.68
C MET A 78 13.65 -9.07 9.38
N ARG A 79 12.86 -8.00 9.25
CA ARG A 79 13.14 -6.71 9.90
C ARG A 79 13.35 -6.85 11.40
N ASN A 80 12.48 -7.59 12.09
CA ASN A 80 12.55 -7.71 13.54
C ASN A 80 13.82 -8.45 13.99
N TYR A 81 14.10 -9.61 13.39
CA TYR A 81 15.31 -10.40 13.73
C TYR A 81 16.60 -9.70 13.30
N MET A 82 16.58 -9.05 12.13
CA MET A 82 17.71 -8.26 11.66
C MET A 82 18.01 -7.07 12.59
N THR A 83 16.97 -6.40 13.13
CA THR A 83 17.14 -5.34 14.11
C THR A 83 17.81 -5.86 15.39
N GLN A 84 17.38 -7.02 15.89
CA GLN A 84 17.98 -7.65 17.07
C GLN A 84 19.46 -7.99 16.83
N ALA A 85 19.78 -8.64 15.71
CA ALA A 85 21.14 -9.01 15.35
C ALA A 85 22.05 -7.77 15.18
N ILE A 86 21.60 -6.71 14.52
CA ILE A 86 22.35 -5.46 14.38
C ILE A 86 22.59 -4.81 15.75
N SER A 87 21.59 -4.82 16.64
CA SER A 87 21.73 -4.25 18.00
C SER A 87 22.74 -5.02 18.84
N ALA A 88 22.90 -6.32 18.59
CA ALA A 88 23.91 -7.18 19.19
C ALA A 88 25.29 -7.12 18.49
N ASN A 89 25.44 -6.26 17.45
CA ASN A 89 26.62 -6.18 16.58
C ASN A 89 26.91 -7.49 15.79
N ASP A 90 25.95 -8.40 15.69
CA ASP A 90 26.06 -9.63 14.91
C ASP A 90 25.59 -9.39 13.46
N TYR A 91 26.44 -8.76 12.67
CA TYR A 91 26.17 -8.49 11.26
C TYR A 91 26.14 -9.74 10.39
N LYS A 92 26.77 -10.86 10.85
CA LYS A 92 26.75 -12.14 10.12
C LYS A 92 25.33 -12.71 10.14
N THR A 93 24.71 -12.79 11.29
CA THR A 93 23.33 -13.25 11.46
C THR A 93 22.34 -12.29 10.80
N ALA A 94 22.55 -10.95 10.93
CA ALA A 94 21.73 -9.96 10.23
C ALA A 94 21.77 -10.16 8.70
N ARG A 95 22.95 -10.43 8.13
CA ARG A 95 23.14 -10.74 6.70
C ARG A 95 22.44 -12.04 6.31
N ALA A 96 22.49 -13.06 7.16
CA ALA A 96 21.84 -14.35 6.90
C ALA A 96 20.32 -14.18 6.83
N TYR A 97 19.68 -13.44 7.76
CA TYR A 97 18.25 -13.11 7.70
C TYR A 97 17.88 -12.40 6.41
N LEU A 98 18.62 -11.36 6.01
CA LEU A 98 18.39 -10.62 4.77
C LEU A 98 18.51 -11.54 3.54
N SER A 99 19.62 -12.32 3.46
CA SER A 99 19.90 -13.19 2.32
C SER A 99 18.85 -14.29 2.19
N THR A 100 18.46 -14.91 3.29
CA THR A 100 17.43 -15.96 3.33
C THR A 100 16.07 -15.42 2.88
N THR A 101 15.67 -14.25 3.40
CA THR A 101 14.39 -13.64 3.02
C THR A 101 14.35 -13.27 1.54
N LEU A 102 15.39 -12.61 1.03
CA LEU A 102 15.46 -12.23 -0.39
C LEU A 102 15.46 -13.46 -1.30
N CYS A 103 16.17 -14.54 -0.92
CA CYS A 103 16.18 -15.80 -1.65
C CYS A 103 14.75 -16.39 -1.76
N VAL A 104 14.06 -16.52 -0.63
CA VAL A 104 12.70 -17.08 -0.58
C VAL A 104 11.70 -16.23 -1.33
N LEU A 105 11.74 -14.90 -1.15
CA LEU A 105 10.88 -13.99 -1.90
C LEU A 105 11.14 -14.03 -3.40
N THR A 106 12.39 -14.23 -3.82
CA THR A 106 12.74 -14.42 -5.23
C THR A 106 12.13 -15.74 -5.77
N LEU A 107 12.22 -16.81 -5.01
CA LEU A 107 11.60 -18.08 -5.41
C LEU A 107 10.07 -17.98 -5.48
N ILE A 108 9.43 -17.34 -4.51
CA ILE A 108 7.99 -17.05 -4.53
C ILE A 108 7.65 -16.20 -5.76
N SER A 109 8.42 -15.15 -6.03
CA SER A 109 8.23 -14.27 -7.19
C SER A 109 8.32 -15.03 -8.52
N ILE A 110 9.32 -15.89 -8.68
CA ILE A 110 9.46 -16.74 -9.86
C ILE A 110 8.26 -17.71 -9.97
N GLY A 111 7.88 -18.36 -8.88
CA GLY A 111 6.73 -19.27 -8.85
C GLY A 111 5.43 -18.57 -9.25
N LEU A 112 5.16 -17.38 -8.70
CA LEU A 112 4.00 -16.55 -9.07
C LEU A 112 4.05 -16.12 -10.54
N GLY A 113 5.23 -15.74 -11.04
CA GLY A 113 5.42 -15.40 -12.44
C GLY A 113 5.11 -16.57 -13.37
N LEU A 114 5.60 -17.78 -13.05
CA LEU A 114 5.30 -18.99 -13.80
C LEU A 114 3.81 -19.34 -13.79
N LEU A 115 3.13 -19.14 -12.65
CA LEU A 115 1.67 -19.33 -12.54
C LEU A 115 0.88 -18.33 -13.39
N CYS A 116 1.43 -17.15 -13.69
CA CYS A 116 0.80 -16.17 -14.56
C CYS A 116 0.96 -16.46 -16.06
N ILE A 117 1.91 -17.30 -16.46
CA ILE A 117 2.14 -17.61 -17.89
C ILE A 117 0.90 -18.20 -18.57
N PRO A 118 0.20 -19.20 -18.02
CA PRO A 118 -1.04 -19.71 -18.63
C PRO A 118 -2.13 -18.65 -18.77
N CYS A 119 -2.17 -17.64 -17.86
CA CYS A 119 -3.14 -16.58 -17.94
C CYS A 119 -2.97 -15.70 -19.20
N LEU A 120 -1.80 -15.68 -19.83
CA LEU A 120 -1.57 -14.96 -21.08
C LEU A 120 -2.33 -15.55 -22.28
N SER A 121 -2.85 -16.78 -22.18
CA SER A 121 -3.71 -17.38 -23.20
C SER A 121 -5.17 -16.90 -23.12
N LEU A 122 -5.55 -16.21 -22.04
CA LEU A 122 -6.89 -15.72 -21.82
C LEU A 122 -7.23 -14.56 -22.77
N ASP A 123 -8.52 -14.42 -23.05
CA ASP A 123 -9.06 -13.29 -23.78
C ASP A 123 -9.38 -12.14 -22.81
N PHE A 124 -8.45 -11.19 -22.69
CA PHE A 124 -8.59 -10.07 -21.77
C PHE A 124 -9.64 -9.06 -22.21
N ASN A 125 -10.00 -9.01 -23.50
CA ASN A 125 -11.12 -8.18 -23.97
C ASN A 125 -12.43 -8.64 -23.31
N LYS A 126 -12.65 -9.95 -23.17
CA LYS A 126 -13.82 -10.49 -22.48
C LYS A 126 -13.73 -10.27 -20.96
N ILE A 127 -12.54 -10.41 -20.35
CA ILE A 127 -12.37 -10.23 -18.91
C ILE A 127 -12.62 -8.79 -18.52
N PHE A 128 -12.06 -7.84 -19.26
CA PHE A 128 -12.23 -6.40 -19.00
C PHE A 128 -13.50 -5.82 -19.60
N ASN A 129 -14.22 -6.61 -20.40
CA ASN A 129 -15.43 -6.18 -21.12
C ASN A 129 -15.16 -4.89 -21.91
N THR A 130 -14.16 -4.92 -22.79
CA THR A 130 -13.73 -3.76 -23.59
C THR A 130 -13.22 -4.17 -24.95
N TYR A 131 -13.39 -3.29 -25.93
CA TYR A 131 -12.80 -3.39 -27.26
C TYR A 131 -11.97 -2.13 -27.61
N ALA A 132 -11.76 -1.23 -26.67
CA ALA A 132 -10.96 -0.02 -26.88
C ALA A 132 -9.50 -0.30 -27.20
N LEU A 133 -8.99 -1.46 -26.76
CA LEU A 133 -7.60 -1.90 -27.01
C LEU A 133 -7.63 -3.35 -27.54
N SER A 134 -6.62 -3.68 -28.37
CA SER A 134 -6.43 -5.07 -28.79
C SER A 134 -6.03 -5.97 -27.61
N ASN A 135 -6.40 -7.26 -27.70
CA ASN A 135 -6.03 -8.24 -26.69
C ASN A 135 -4.52 -8.32 -26.46
N ASP A 136 -3.72 -8.12 -27.52
CA ASP A 136 -2.25 -8.15 -27.43
C ASP A 136 -1.69 -6.96 -26.61
N ILE A 137 -2.28 -5.77 -26.74
CA ILE A 137 -1.92 -4.62 -25.90
C ILE A 137 -2.24 -4.91 -24.43
N LEU A 138 -3.40 -5.49 -24.14
CA LEU A 138 -3.81 -5.86 -22.78
C LEU A 138 -2.89 -6.94 -22.18
N LYS A 139 -2.51 -7.96 -22.97
CA LYS A 139 -1.54 -8.99 -22.57
C LYS A 139 -0.19 -8.39 -22.25
N ASN A 140 0.32 -7.53 -23.13
CA ASN A 140 1.62 -6.88 -22.92
C ASN A 140 1.59 -5.97 -21.68
N ALA A 141 0.50 -5.22 -21.47
CA ALA A 141 0.33 -4.39 -20.28
C ALA A 141 0.36 -5.22 -19.00
N LEU A 142 -0.38 -6.33 -18.96
CA LEU A 142 -0.38 -7.24 -17.82
C LEU A 142 0.98 -7.91 -17.62
N PHE A 143 1.63 -8.36 -18.68
CA PHE A 143 2.96 -8.98 -18.58
C PHE A 143 3.99 -8.00 -17.97
N ILE A 144 4.07 -6.76 -18.49
CA ILE A 144 4.94 -5.71 -17.97
C ILE A 144 4.59 -5.39 -16.50
N ALA A 145 3.30 -5.25 -16.21
CA ALA A 145 2.81 -4.96 -14.87
C ALA A 145 3.20 -6.04 -13.86
N VAL A 146 2.98 -7.31 -14.19
CA VAL A 146 3.32 -8.46 -13.34
C VAL A 146 4.83 -8.55 -13.17
N LEU A 147 5.62 -8.44 -14.24
CA LEU A 147 7.08 -8.51 -14.21
C LEU A 147 7.69 -7.50 -13.23
N PHE A 148 7.33 -6.22 -13.38
CA PHE A 148 7.89 -5.18 -12.50
C PHE A 148 7.30 -5.22 -11.09
N THR A 149 6.03 -5.64 -10.93
CA THR A 149 5.44 -5.82 -9.60
C THR A 149 6.11 -6.95 -8.84
N LEU A 150 6.38 -8.10 -9.46
CA LEU A 150 7.09 -9.20 -8.86
C LEU A 150 8.56 -8.85 -8.56
N THR A 151 9.20 -8.07 -9.42
CA THR A 151 10.54 -7.52 -9.15
C THR A 151 10.52 -6.59 -7.95
N ASN A 152 9.55 -5.67 -7.88
CA ASN A 152 9.38 -4.75 -6.75
C ASN A 152 9.02 -5.50 -5.47
N PHE A 153 8.26 -6.58 -5.54
CA PHE A 153 7.93 -7.45 -4.41
C PHE A 153 9.17 -7.94 -3.66
N VAL A 154 10.23 -8.29 -4.38
CA VAL A 154 11.53 -8.64 -3.79
C VAL A 154 12.28 -7.39 -3.31
N LEU A 155 12.40 -6.37 -4.16
CA LEU A 155 13.27 -5.21 -3.92
C LEU A 155 12.77 -4.28 -2.81
N LYS A 156 11.44 -4.19 -2.58
CA LYS A 156 10.87 -3.38 -1.48
C LYS A 156 11.44 -3.76 -0.12
N ASN A 157 11.95 -4.99 0.03
CA ASN A 157 12.56 -5.47 1.27
C ASN A 157 13.90 -4.77 1.60
N ILE A 158 14.52 -4.08 0.64
CA ILE A 158 15.64 -3.16 0.89
C ILE A 158 15.18 -2.02 1.83
N GLY A 159 13.93 -1.57 1.73
CA GLY A 159 13.33 -0.62 2.65
C GLY A 159 13.33 -1.10 4.10
N PHE A 160 13.11 -2.38 4.35
CA PHE A 160 13.18 -2.95 5.70
C PHE A 160 14.60 -2.97 6.28
N VAL A 161 15.65 -2.99 5.44
CA VAL A 161 17.04 -2.80 5.92
C VAL A 161 17.22 -1.42 6.54
N PHE A 162 16.65 -0.37 5.95
CA PHE A 162 16.68 0.97 6.55
C PHE A 162 15.94 1.00 7.88
N ILE A 163 14.79 0.31 7.98
CA ILE A 163 14.05 0.21 9.25
C ILE A 163 14.86 -0.54 10.30
N ALA A 164 15.51 -1.66 9.95
CA ALA A 164 16.37 -2.41 10.86
C ALA A 164 17.57 -1.58 11.37
N LEU A 165 18.05 -0.63 10.56
CA LEU A 165 19.06 0.36 10.94
C LEU A 165 18.47 1.59 11.68
N GLN A 166 17.20 1.52 12.12
CA GLN A 166 16.47 2.60 12.80
C GLN A 166 16.32 3.89 11.97
N LYS A 167 16.30 3.78 10.64
CA LYS A 167 16.10 4.88 9.68
C LYS A 167 14.72 4.80 9.03
N TYR A 168 13.68 4.80 9.85
CA TYR A 168 12.28 4.63 9.40
C TYR A 168 11.87 5.64 8.31
N GLY A 169 12.24 6.92 8.51
CA GLY A 169 11.91 7.98 7.56
C GLY A 169 12.45 7.74 6.15
N LEU A 170 13.63 7.09 6.02
CA LEU A 170 14.18 6.76 4.70
C LEU A 170 13.38 5.69 3.96
N ASN A 171 12.80 4.71 4.68
CA ASN A 171 11.89 3.76 4.05
C ASN A 171 10.66 4.47 3.45
N ASP A 172 10.08 5.42 4.20
CA ASP A 172 8.93 6.19 3.72
C ASP A 172 9.30 7.10 2.53
N VAL A 173 10.54 7.65 2.51
CA VAL A 173 11.08 8.35 1.34
C VAL A 173 11.10 7.44 0.12
N LEU A 174 11.62 6.22 0.23
CA LEU A 174 11.72 5.29 -0.91
C LEU A 174 10.34 4.92 -1.45
N THR A 175 9.40 4.61 -0.56
CA THR A 175 8.03 4.26 -0.94
C THR A 175 7.35 5.42 -1.68
N THR A 176 7.49 6.65 -1.15
CA THR A 176 6.88 7.85 -1.74
C THR A 176 7.58 8.24 -3.03
N ALA A 177 8.92 8.15 -3.09
CA ALA A 177 9.69 8.50 -4.27
C ALA A 177 9.31 7.66 -5.49
N GLY A 178 8.98 6.37 -5.32
CA GLY A 178 8.48 5.53 -6.40
C GLY A 178 7.19 6.08 -7.02
N SER A 179 6.23 6.48 -6.19
CA SER A 179 4.96 7.06 -6.65
C SER A 179 5.15 8.44 -7.29
N VAL A 180 5.99 9.28 -6.69
CA VAL A 180 6.30 10.62 -7.23
C VAL A 180 7.00 10.52 -8.59
N LEU A 181 7.99 9.61 -8.70
CA LEU A 181 8.69 9.37 -9.97
C LEU A 181 7.73 8.92 -11.07
N GLY A 182 6.83 7.96 -10.76
CA GLY A 182 5.80 7.52 -11.69
C GLY A 182 4.89 8.67 -12.13
N LEU A 183 4.44 9.52 -11.20
CA LEU A 183 3.64 10.70 -11.52
C LEU A 183 4.39 11.68 -12.42
N ILE A 184 5.66 11.97 -12.13
CA ILE A 184 6.49 12.87 -12.95
C ILE A 184 6.64 12.31 -14.36
N ILE A 185 6.92 11.01 -14.50
CA ILE A 185 7.06 10.38 -15.83
C ILE A 185 5.73 10.50 -16.60
N VAL A 186 4.60 10.17 -16.00
CA VAL A 186 3.29 10.28 -16.69
C VAL A 186 2.99 11.74 -17.03
N PHE A 187 3.29 12.69 -16.14
CA PHE A 187 3.13 14.12 -16.44
C PHE A 187 3.99 14.57 -17.66
N ILE A 188 5.22 14.10 -17.78
CA ILE A 188 6.06 14.35 -18.97
C ILE A 188 5.42 13.72 -20.22
N LEU A 189 4.93 12.48 -20.10
CA LEU A 189 4.27 11.77 -21.20
C LEU A 189 3.03 12.52 -21.71
N THR A 190 2.27 13.21 -20.84
CA THR A 190 1.14 14.06 -21.29
C THR A 190 1.54 15.19 -22.24
N LYS A 191 2.81 15.59 -22.23
CA LYS A 191 3.35 16.67 -23.06
C LYS A 191 4.11 16.18 -24.29
N THR A 192 4.54 14.92 -24.29
CA THR A 192 5.48 14.39 -25.30
C THR A 192 4.90 13.29 -26.17
N THR A 193 3.83 12.62 -25.71
CA THR A 193 3.26 11.46 -26.40
C THR A 193 1.73 11.50 -26.39
N GLN A 194 1.12 10.69 -27.25
CA GLN A 194 -0.31 10.41 -27.17
C GLN A 194 -0.60 9.37 -26.10
N GLY A 195 -1.86 9.30 -25.61
CA GLY A 195 -2.31 8.37 -24.59
C GLY A 195 -1.98 6.91 -24.93
N ASN A 196 -1.24 6.25 -24.03
CA ASN A 196 -0.80 4.86 -24.21
C ASN A 196 -0.76 4.13 -22.87
N LEU A 197 -1.53 3.05 -22.77
CA LEU A 197 -1.63 2.22 -21.56
C LEU A 197 -0.27 1.64 -21.15
N LEU A 198 0.53 1.15 -22.11
CA LEU A 198 1.81 0.51 -21.83
C LEU A 198 2.80 1.48 -21.17
N TYR A 199 2.79 2.75 -21.58
CA TYR A 199 3.66 3.77 -20.97
C TYR A 199 3.26 4.05 -19.52
N VAL A 200 1.95 4.15 -19.23
CA VAL A 200 1.45 4.36 -17.86
C VAL A 200 1.76 3.16 -16.96
N VAL A 201 1.48 1.95 -17.46
CA VAL A 201 1.81 0.70 -16.75
C VAL A 201 3.30 0.65 -16.43
N THR A 202 4.15 0.90 -17.41
CA THR A 202 5.60 0.88 -17.24
C THR A 202 6.05 1.97 -16.25
N ALA A 203 5.54 3.20 -16.39
CA ALA A 203 5.90 4.30 -15.51
C ALA A 203 5.62 3.99 -14.05
N PHE A 204 4.41 3.51 -13.71
CA PHE A 204 4.04 3.26 -12.32
C PHE A 204 4.61 1.97 -11.74
N THR A 205 4.86 0.95 -12.55
CA THR A 205 5.39 -0.33 -12.05
C THR A 205 6.91 -0.38 -12.02
N LEU A 206 7.60 0.26 -12.96
CA LEU A 206 9.06 0.34 -13.02
C LEU A 206 9.64 1.37 -12.03
N SER A 207 8.96 2.50 -11.80
CA SER A 207 9.47 3.57 -10.93
C SER A 207 9.85 3.10 -9.52
N PRO A 208 9.02 2.34 -8.78
CA PRO A 208 9.43 1.78 -7.48
C PRO A 208 10.65 0.86 -7.57
N VAL A 209 10.74 0.04 -8.63
CA VAL A 209 11.88 -0.86 -8.88
C VAL A 209 13.16 -0.05 -8.99
N LEU A 210 13.15 1.01 -9.80
CA LEU A 210 14.33 1.89 -9.98
C LEU A 210 14.73 2.55 -8.67
N VAL A 211 13.77 3.05 -7.90
CA VAL A 211 14.05 3.70 -6.60
C VAL A 211 14.73 2.74 -5.64
N TYR A 212 14.24 1.51 -5.50
CA TYR A 212 14.86 0.52 -4.60
C TYR A 212 16.21 0.03 -5.12
N LEU A 213 16.40 -0.14 -6.44
CA LEU A 213 17.69 -0.49 -7.04
C LEU A 213 18.73 0.61 -6.79
N ILE A 214 18.36 1.86 -7.03
CA ILE A 214 19.25 3.01 -6.76
C ILE A 214 19.59 3.10 -5.28
N ALA A 215 18.61 2.90 -4.39
CA ALA A 215 18.83 2.92 -2.94
C ALA A 215 19.70 1.76 -2.43
N ALA A 216 19.71 0.61 -3.13
CA ALA A 216 20.55 -0.54 -2.78
C ALA A 216 22.04 -0.21 -2.90
N ILE A 217 22.44 0.64 -3.84
CA ILE A 217 23.84 0.97 -4.11
C ILE A 217 24.49 1.62 -2.87
N PRO A 218 24.04 2.78 -2.37
CA PRO A 218 24.67 3.45 -1.24
C PRO A 218 24.54 2.67 0.07
N ILE A 219 23.41 1.96 0.30
CA ILE A 219 23.23 1.20 1.54
C ILE A 219 24.22 0.05 1.62
N PHE A 220 24.39 -0.73 0.56
CA PHE A 220 25.31 -1.87 0.54
C PHE A 220 26.76 -1.46 0.27
N HIS A 221 27.02 -0.24 -0.19
CA HIS A 221 28.36 0.34 -0.18
C HIS A 221 28.79 0.74 1.24
N LYS A 222 27.88 1.38 2.00
CA LYS A 222 28.14 1.81 3.37
C LYS A 222 28.20 0.64 4.35
N TYR A 223 27.29 -0.32 4.24
CA TYR A 223 27.18 -1.50 5.11
C TYR A 223 27.55 -2.77 4.35
N LYS A 224 28.86 -2.87 3.99
CA LYS A 224 29.39 -4.00 3.20
C LYS A 224 29.11 -5.36 3.84
N GLN A 225 29.09 -5.41 5.18
CA GLN A 225 28.78 -6.61 5.96
C GLN A 225 27.34 -7.09 5.83
N LEU A 226 26.41 -6.24 5.36
CA LEU A 226 25.00 -6.59 5.14
C LEU A 226 24.68 -6.92 3.66
N ARG A 227 25.65 -6.92 2.74
CA ARG A 227 25.41 -7.28 1.34
C ARG A 227 24.80 -8.66 1.22
N PRO A 228 23.60 -8.82 0.63
CA PRO A 228 22.99 -10.13 0.49
C PRO A 228 23.83 -11.04 -0.42
N SER A 229 23.85 -12.32 -0.13
CA SER A 229 24.52 -13.33 -0.95
C SER A 229 23.89 -14.69 -0.71
N TRP A 230 23.75 -15.49 -1.77
CA TRP A 230 23.23 -16.86 -1.73
C TRP A 230 24.00 -17.76 -0.76
N LYS A 231 25.28 -17.48 -0.51
CA LYS A 231 26.14 -18.23 0.43
C LYS A 231 25.69 -18.12 1.89
N TYR A 232 24.87 -17.11 2.23
CA TYR A 232 24.34 -16.87 3.58
C TYR A 232 22.88 -17.31 3.72
N TYR A 233 22.35 -18.05 2.74
CA TYR A 233 21.06 -18.69 2.88
C TYR A 233 21.09 -19.74 3.98
N ASP A 234 20.15 -19.65 4.93
CA ASP A 234 19.98 -20.60 6.02
C ASP A 234 18.50 -20.95 6.18
N LYS A 235 18.16 -22.22 5.86
CA LYS A 235 16.79 -22.72 5.96
C LYS A 235 16.22 -22.73 7.38
N HIS A 236 17.09 -22.79 8.41
CA HIS A 236 16.65 -22.83 9.79
C HIS A 236 16.05 -21.48 10.22
N LEU A 237 16.56 -20.37 9.67
CA LEU A 237 16.03 -19.04 9.94
C LEU A 237 14.63 -18.81 9.36
N LEU A 238 14.19 -19.61 8.38
CA LEU A 238 12.84 -19.51 7.83
C LEU A 238 11.77 -19.80 8.88
N LYS A 239 12.00 -20.76 9.76
CA LYS A 239 11.05 -21.09 10.84
C LYS A 239 10.82 -19.87 11.75
N ASP A 240 11.86 -19.13 12.02
CA ASP A 240 11.78 -17.91 12.83
C ASP A 240 11.04 -16.81 12.08
N ILE A 241 11.40 -16.56 10.80
CA ILE A 241 10.85 -15.50 9.96
C ILE A 241 9.36 -15.73 9.68
N VAL A 242 8.99 -16.96 9.29
CA VAL A 242 7.61 -17.33 8.95
C VAL A 242 6.75 -17.49 10.20
N GLY A 243 7.32 -18.03 11.27
CA GLY A 243 6.75 -18.17 12.60
C GLY A 243 5.24 -18.45 12.64
N LYS A 244 4.50 -17.56 13.28
CA LYS A 244 3.04 -17.60 13.39
C LYS A 244 2.30 -17.08 12.14
N GLY A 245 3.02 -16.74 11.05
CA GLY A 245 2.48 -16.03 9.90
C GLY A 245 1.53 -16.85 9.01
N LEU A 246 1.69 -18.19 8.93
CA LEU A 246 0.89 -19.01 8.01
C LEU A 246 -0.61 -18.99 8.28
N GLY A 247 -1.04 -18.96 9.54
CA GLY A 247 -2.46 -18.83 9.90
C GLY A 247 -3.05 -17.47 9.51
N PHE A 248 -2.30 -16.41 9.75
CA PHE A 248 -2.67 -15.05 9.30
C PHE A 248 -2.69 -14.93 7.78
N PHE A 249 -1.82 -15.65 7.07
CA PHE A 249 -1.75 -15.64 5.62
C PHE A 249 -3.04 -16.15 4.96
N ALA A 250 -3.60 -17.25 5.43
CA ALA A 250 -4.86 -17.80 4.91
C ALA A 250 -6.02 -16.79 5.06
N ILE A 251 -6.13 -16.18 6.24
CA ILE A 251 -7.14 -15.14 6.52
C ILE A 251 -6.90 -13.91 5.62
N GLN A 252 -5.64 -13.50 5.46
CA GLN A 252 -5.26 -12.34 4.69
C GLN A 252 -5.52 -12.51 3.19
N ILE A 253 -5.22 -13.67 2.59
CA ILE A 253 -5.52 -13.97 1.18
C ILE A 253 -7.03 -13.90 0.94
N THR A 254 -7.83 -14.56 1.78
CA THR A 254 -9.29 -14.57 1.64
C THR A 254 -9.85 -13.15 1.72
N SER A 255 -9.40 -12.38 2.69
CA SER A 255 -9.80 -10.97 2.84
C SER A 255 -9.38 -10.11 1.65
N CYS A 256 -8.19 -10.37 1.09
CA CYS A 256 -7.68 -9.65 -0.07
C CYS A 256 -8.54 -9.85 -1.32
N LEU A 257 -8.82 -11.10 -1.65
CA LEU A 257 -9.59 -11.44 -2.85
C LEU A 257 -11.00 -10.85 -2.79
N ILE A 258 -11.64 -10.86 -1.62
CA ILE A 258 -13.01 -10.42 -1.45
C ILE A 258 -13.11 -8.90 -1.29
N ILE A 259 -12.27 -8.29 -0.43
CA ILE A 259 -12.46 -6.92 0.04
C ILE A 259 -11.67 -5.91 -0.81
N PHE A 260 -10.40 -6.19 -1.11
CA PHE A 260 -9.48 -5.18 -1.64
C PHE A 260 -9.23 -5.24 -3.15
N GLY A 261 -9.31 -6.41 -3.77
CA GLY A 261 -8.93 -6.57 -5.18
C GLY A 261 -10.07 -6.95 -6.12
N GLY A 262 -11.18 -7.48 -5.59
CA GLY A 262 -12.27 -8.00 -6.42
C GLY A 262 -13.13 -6.92 -7.06
N SER A 263 -13.37 -5.79 -6.38
CA SER A 263 -14.34 -4.78 -6.82
C SER A 263 -14.10 -4.26 -8.23
N ASN A 264 -12.87 -3.85 -8.55
CA ASN A 264 -12.57 -3.31 -9.88
C ASN A 264 -12.67 -4.36 -10.99
N VAL A 265 -12.26 -5.59 -10.71
CA VAL A 265 -12.37 -6.70 -11.68
C VAL A 265 -13.84 -7.04 -11.94
N ILE A 266 -14.66 -7.12 -10.89
CA ILE A 266 -16.11 -7.39 -10.99
C ILE A 266 -16.80 -6.25 -11.76
N ILE A 267 -16.56 -5.00 -11.39
CA ILE A 267 -17.15 -3.84 -12.07
C ILE A 267 -16.73 -3.81 -13.55
N SER A 268 -15.44 -4.05 -13.84
CA SER A 268 -14.95 -4.08 -15.21
C SER A 268 -15.65 -5.15 -16.02
N HIS A 269 -15.74 -6.36 -15.49
CA HIS A 269 -16.33 -7.50 -16.20
C HIS A 269 -17.83 -7.32 -16.51
N PHE A 270 -18.60 -6.82 -15.54
CA PHE A 270 -20.06 -6.70 -15.69
C PHE A 270 -20.52 -5.35 -16.24
N CYS A 271 -19.82 -4.27 -15.96
CA CYS A 271 -20.23 -2.90 -16.27
C CYS A 271 -19.27 -2.15 -17.20
N GLY A 272 -18.14 -2.76 -17.54
CA GLY A 272 -17.09 -2.16 -18.35
C GLY A 272 -16.13 -1.23 -17.60
N PRO A 273 -14.97 -0.92 -18.20
CA PRO A 273 -13.89 -0.16 -17.55
C PRO A 273 -14.27 1.29 -17.19
N THR A 274 -15.14 1.94 -17.98
CA THR A 274 -15.61 3.30 -17.67
C THR A 274 -16.31 3.35 -16.32
N SER A 275 -17.06 2.31 -15.95
CA SER A 275 -17.69 2.20 -14.61
C SER A 275 -16.67 2.05 -13.50
N VAL A 276 -15.53 1.39 -13.77
CA VAL A 276 -14.39 1.31 -12.84
C VAL A 276 -13.82 2.71 -12.57
N THR A 277 -13.68 3.53 -13.59
CA THR A 277 -13.22 4.92 -13.47
C THR A 277 -14.13 5.73 -12.55
N VAL A 278 -15.43 5.69 -12.80
CA VAL A 278 -16.44 6.38 -11.99
C VAL A 278 -16.40 5.93 -10.53
N TYR A 279 -16.36 4.61 -10.31
CA TYR A 279 -16.25 4.04 -8.97
C TYR A 279 -14.98 4.48 -8.24
N ASN A 280 -13.81 4.43 -8.89
CA ASN A 280 -12.54 4.78 -8.26
C ASN A 280 -12.43 6.26 -7.92
N ILE A 281 -13.01 7.16 -8.72
CA ILE A 281 -13.07 8.59 -8.41
C ILE A 281 -13.88 8.82 -7.13
N ALA A 282 -15.07 8.22 -7.03
CA ALA A 282 -15.88 8.30 -5.82
C ALA A 282 -15.16 7.65 -4.62
N TYR A 283 -14.66 6.43 -4.80
CA TYR A 283 -13.96 5.69 -3.75
C TYR A 283 -12.77 6.49 -3.19
N LYS A 284 -11.97 7.11 -4.04
CA LYS A 284 -10.78 7.85 -3.61
C LYS A 284 -11.12 9.08 -2.77
N LEU A 285 -12.23 9.76 -3.07
CA LEU A 285 -12.69 10.87 -2.26
C LEU A 285 -13.15 10.41 -0.86
N PHE A 286 -14.09 9.46 -0.81
CA PHE A 286 -14.65 9.02 0.47
C PHE A 286 -13.68 8.17 1.30
N ASN A 287 -12.70 7.51 0.68
CA ASN A 287 -11.64 6.76 1.38
C ASN A 287 -10.76 7.66 2.29
N LEU A 288 -10.76 8.98 2.09
CA LEU A 288 -10.14 9.92 3.04
C LEU A 288 -10.72 9.77 4.45
N LEU A 289 -12.02 9.52 4.55
CA LEU A 289 -12.68 9.29 5.84
C LEU A 289 -12.20 7.99 6.50
N ALA A 290 -11.97 6.94 5.70
CA ALA A 290 -11.43 5.68 6.21
C ALA A 290 -9.99 5.85 6.71
N ILE A 291 -9.15 6.58 5.96
CA ILE A 291 -7.77 6.87 6.36
C ILE A 291 -7.75 7.69 7.65
N ALA A 292 -8.51 8.78 7.72
CA ALA A 292 -8.59 9.64 8.91
C ALA A 292 -9.05 8.86 10.14
N TYR A 293 -10.11 8.07 9.99
CA TYR A 293 -10.66 7.24 11.07
C TYR A 293 -9.65 6.20 11.56
N THR A 294 -9.00 5.47 10.63
CA THR A 294 -8.02 4.42 10.94
C THR A 294 -6.81 4.99 11.68
N VAL A 295 -6.31 6.17 11.29
CA VAL A 295 -5.17 6.82 11.96
C VAL A 295 -5.50 7.10 13.44
N ILE A 296 -6.73 7.49 13.75
CA ILE A 296 -7.15 7.81 15.12
C ILE A 296 -7.38 6.53 15.94
N ILE A 297 -7.96 5.49 15.32
CA ILE A 297 -8.39 4.27 16.04
C ILE A 297 -7.27 3.23 16.17
N SER A 298 -6.33 3.17 15.22
CA SER A 298 -5.29 2.12 15.23
C SER A 298 -4.48 2.02 16.53
N PRO A 299 -4.14 3.10 17.28
CA PRO A 299 -3.46 3.00 18.57
C PRO A 299 -4.32 2.35 19.67
N MET A 300 -5.64 2.34 19.50
CA MET A 300 -6.56 1.79 20.52
C MET A 300 -6.44 0.27 20.64
N TRP A 301 -6.00 -0.44 19.59
CA TRP A 301 -5.75 -1.88 19.65
C TRP A 301 -4.84 -2.25 20.84
N ASN A 302 -3.63 -1.71 20.88
CA ASN A 302 -2.69 -1.99 21.97
C ASN A 302 -3.21 -1.52 23.34
N ALA A 303 -3.98 -0.43 23.36
CA ALA A 303 -4.57 0.09 24.58
C ALA A 303 -5.68 -0.81 25.12
N TYR A 304 -6.49 -1.45 24.27
CA TYR A 304 -7.48 -2.46 24.67
C TYR A 304 -6.79 -3.69 25.25
N THR A 305 -5.73 -4.20 24.61
CA THR A 305 -4.94 -5.32 25.15
C THR A 305 -4.43 -5.01 26.56
N ASP A 306 -3.83 -3.83 26.79
CA ASP A 306 -3.33 -3.43 28.12
C ASP A 306 -4.44 -3.33 29.15
N ALA A 307 -5.58 -2.72 28.78
CA ALA A 307 -6.72 -2.59 29.67
C ALA A 307 -7.36 -3.96 30.00
N GLN A 308 -7.43 -4.88 29.04
CA GLN A 308 -7.94 -6.24 29.23
C GLN A 308 -7.08 -7.01 30.23
N VAL A 309 -5.73 -6.96 30.07
CA VAL A 309 -4.79 -7.60 31.01
C VAL A 309 -4.94 -7.06 32.44
N ARG A 310 -5.30 -5.77 32.58
CA ARG A 310 -5.53 -5.13 33.88
C ARG A 310 -6.96 -5.34 34.43
N GLY A 311 -7.88 -5.93 33.65
CA GLY A 311 -9.28 -6.10 34.01
C GLY A 311 -10.10 -4.81 34.03
N ASP A 312 -9.63 -3.75 33.37
CA ASP A 312 -10.32 -2.43 33.36
C ASP A 312 -11.38 -2.37 32.25
N TYR A 313 -12.42 -3.15 32.40
CA TYR A 313 -13.56 -3.19 31.48
C TYR A 313 -14.34 -1.89 31.43
N THR A 314 -14.28 -1.08 32.48
CA THR A 314 -14.93 0.24 32.51
C THR A 314 -14.27 1.18 31.52
N TRP A 315 -12.95 1.21 31.51
CA TRP A 315 -12.18 1.97 30.54
C TRP A 315 -12.38 1.47 29.10
N ILE A 316 -12.42 0.13 28.90
CA ILE A 316 -12.68 -0.48 27.59
C ILE A 316 -14.03 0.01 27.04
N LYS A 317 -15.10 -0.09 27.82
CA LYS A 317 -16.44 0.39 27.43
C LYS A 317 -16.47 1.88 27.14
N ALA A 318 -15.84 2.69 27.98
CA ALA A 318 -15.77 4.15 27.77
C ALA A 318 -15.00 4.51 26.48
N THR A 319 -13.91 3.81 26.20
CA THR A 319 -13.08 4.02 25.00
C THR A 319 -13.78 3.54 23.74
N PHE A 320 -14.48 2.42 23.78
CA PHE A 320 -15.30 1.93 22.67
C PHE A 320 -16.43 2.92 22.33
N ASN A 321 -17.12 3.48 23.34
CA ASN A 321 -18.12 4.51 23.12
C ASN A 321 -17.54 5.79 22.48
N LYS A 322 -16.28 6.17 22.79
CA LYS A 322 -15.58 7.25 22.10
C LYS A 322 -15.30 6.90 20.63
N ALA A 323 -14.88 5.67 20.36
CA ALA A 323 -14.66 5.18 19.00
C ALA A 323 -15.96 5.19 18.17
N LEU A 324 -17.09 4.79 18.76
CA LEU A 324 -18.42 4.87 18.13
C LEU A 324 -18.84 6.33 17.84
N ARG A 325 -18.57 7.27 18.75
CA ARG A 325 -18.83 8.70 18.49
C ARG A 325 -17.99 9.23 17.36
N LEU A 326 -16.71 8.86 17.29
CA LEU A 326 -15.83 9.21 16.17
C LEU A 326 -16.33 8.61 14.85
N TRP A 327 -16.85 7.37 14.88
CA TRP A 327 -17.51 6.78 13.72
C TRP A 327 -18.71 7.62 13.28
N GLY A 328 -19.60 8.00 14.22
CA GLY A 328 -20.75 8.88 13.92
C GLY A 328 -20.31 10.22 13.32
N LEU A 329 -19.23 10.84 13.85
CA LEU A 329 -18.65 12.05 13.27
C LEU A 329 -18.10 11.82 11.85
N SER A 330 -17.50 10.65 11.58
CA SER A 330 -17.03 10.31 10.24
C SER A 330 -18.19 10.16 9.24
N VAL A 331 -19.34 9.63 9.69
CA VAL A 331 -20.57 9.54 8.88
C VAL A 331 -21.11 10.94 8.57
N ILE A 332 -21.18 11.83 9.57
CA ILE A 332 -21.60 13.24 9.37
C ILE A 332 -20.66 13.95 8.39
N GLY A 333 -19.34 13.80 8.56
CA GLY A 333 -18.35 14.32 7.61
C GLY A 333 -18.53 13.76 6.20
N GLY A 334 -18.90 12.49 6.09
CA GLY A 334 -19.24 11.84 4.82
C GLY A 334 -20.48 12.43 4.14
N LEU A 335 -21.52 12.73 4.91
CA LEU A 335 -22.73 13.40 4.40
C LEU A 335 -22.42 14.84 3.92
N MET A 336 -21.56 15.56 4.65
CA MET A 336 -21.09 16.88 4.20
C MET A 336 -20.29 16.78 2.90
N LEU A 337 -19.38 15.80 2.79
CA LEU A 337 -18.65 15.54 1.54
C LEU A 337 -19.59 15.16 0.41
N LEU A 338 -20.65 14.38 0.68
CA LEU A 338 -21.63 13.99 -0.31
C LEU A 338 -22.38 15.20 -0.86
N ALA A 339 -22.69 16.19 -0.01
CA ALA A 339 -23.36 17.41 -0.45
C ALA A 339 -22.53 18.24 -1.44
N ILE A 340 -21.20 18.19 -1.37
CA ILE A 340 -20.28 18.97 -2.22
C ILE A 340 -19.52 18.13 -3.25
N CYS A 341 -19.70 16.80 -3.25
CA CYS A 341 -18.86 15.89 -4.05
C CYS A 341 -18.89 16.20 -5.55
N ASN A 342 -20.04 16.59 -6.12
CA ASN A 342 -20.16 16.93 -7.53
C ASN A 342 -19.32 18.15 -7.93
N ILE A 343 -19.25 19.15 -7.06
CA ILE A 343 -18.39 20.33 -7.27
C ILE A 343 -16.92 19.88 -7.20
N PHE A 344 -16.60 19.09 -6.19
CA PHE A 344 -15.25 18.56 -6.01
C PHE A 344 -14.80 17.74 -7.24
N TYR A 345 -15.62 16.84 -7.75
CA TYR A 345 -15.27 16.03 -8.93
C TYR A 345 -14.99 16.90 -10.15
N LYS A 346 -15.83 17.92 -10.42
CA LYS A 346 -15.62 18.85 -11.54
C LYS A 346 -14.29 19.61 -11.42
N VAL A 347 -13.94 20.06 -10.22
CA VAL A 347 -12.67 20.77 -9.99
C VAL A 347 -11.48 19.83 -10.08
N TRP A 348 -11.62 18.60 -9.57
CA TRP A 348 -10.50 17.66 -9.43
C TRP A 348 -10.18 16.91 -10.72
N VAL A 349 -11.18 16.33 -11.38
CA VAL A 349 -10.99 15.49 -12.59
C VAL A 349 -11.52 16.13 -13.86
N GLY A 350 -12.14 17.32 -13.77
CA GLY A 350 -12.71 18.02 -14.90
C GLY A 350 -14.13 17.56 -15.26
N ALA A 351 -14.65 18.05 -16.38
CA ALA A 351 -16.00 17.74 -16.86
C ALA A 351 -16.07 16.43 -17.67
N SER A 352 -14.94 15.80 -17.95
CA SER A 352 -14.87 14.59 -18.78
C SER A 352 -15.47 13.35 -18.11
N VAL A 353 -15.58 13.34 -16.78
CA VAL A 353 -16.18 12.24 -16.01
C VAL A 353 -17.33 12.78 -15.16
N THR A 354 -18.50 12.21 -15.36
CA THR A 354 -19.66 12.45 -14.50
C THR A 354 -19.84 11.28 -13.54
N VAL A 355 -19.80 11.56 -12.23
CA VAL A 355 -20.00 10.55 -11.18
C VAL A 355 -21.45 10.64 -10.72
N PRO A 356 -22.31 9.63 -11.00
CA PRO A 356 -23.67 9.61 -10.50
C PRO A 356 -23.71 9.66 -8.96
N ILE A 357 -24.63 10.42 -8.40
CA ILE A 357 -24.74 10.59 -6.94
C ILE A 357 -24.99 9.24 -6.24
N GLN A 358 -25.68 8.32 -6.91
CA GLN A 358 -25.95 6.97 -6.39
C GLN A 358 -24.67 6.20 -6.09
N ILE A 359 -23.63 6.34 -6.95
CA ILE A 359 -22.32 5.71 -6.74
C ILE A 359 -21.65 6.34 -5.51
N SER A 360 -21.69 7.66 -5.38
CA SER A 360 -21.15 8.38 -4.22
C SER A 360 -21.83 7.95 -2.91
N VAL A 361 -23.17 7.78 -2.92
CA VAL A 361 -23.94 7.28 -1.78
C VAL A 361 -23.53 5.83 -1.43
N ALA A 362 -23.45 4.95 -2.44
CA ALA A 362 -23.07 3.55 -2.22
C ALA A 362 -21.65 3.45 -1.64
N VAL A 363 -20.70 4.24 -2.14
CA VAL A 363 -19.33 4.29 -1.63
C VAL A 363 -19.29 4.85 -0.20
N LEU A 364 -20.06 5.89 0.11
CA LEU A 364 -20.16 6.43 1.49
C LEU A 364 -20.71 5.38 2.45
N LEU A 365 -21.75 4.64 2.06
CA LEU A 365 -22.29 3.54 2.88
C LEU A 365 -21.23 2.45 3.11
N TYR A 366 -20.51 2.06 2.06
CA TYR A 366 -19.41 1.09 2.16
C TYR A 366 -18.31 1.58 3.13
N ILE A 367 -17.83 2.81 3.00
CA ILE A 367 -16.80 3.39 3.87
C ILE A 367 -17.28 3.50 5.31
N SER A 368 -18.56 3.86 5.51
CA SER A 368 -19.16 3.94 6.84
C SER A 368 -19.22 2.57 7.51
N ALA A 369 -19.64 1.53 6.78
CA ALA A 369 -19.64 0.14 7.25
C ALA A 369 -18.22 -0.37 7.52
N PHE A 370 -17.25 -0.04 6.65
CA PHE A 370 -15.84 -0.39 6.83
C PHE A 370 -15.24 0.23 8.11
N ASN A 371 -15.52 1.52 8.36
CA ASN A 371 -15.08 2.19 9.58
C ASN A 371 -15.72 1.60 10.84
N PHE A 372 -17.00 1.23 10.77
CA PHE A 372 -17.67 0.54 11.89
C PHE A 372 -17.04 -0.84 12.15
N ASN A 373 -16.79 -1.61 11.08
CA ASN A 373 -16.11 -2.90 11.20
C ASN A 373 -14.73 -2.75 11.84
N ASN A 374 -13.94 -1.74 11.44
CA ASN A 374 -12.64 -1.46 12.07
C ASN A 374 -12.77 -1.16 13.56
N CYS A 375 -13.81 -0.40 13.97
CA CYS A 375 -14.06 -0.11 15.38
C CYS A 375 -14.24 -1.39 16.21
N VAL A 376 -15.05 -2.33 15.69
CA VAL A 376 -15.31 -3.62 16.35
C VAL A 376 -14.07 -4.52 16.29
N THR A 377 -13.40 -4.58 15.15
CA THR A 377 -12.21 -5.42 14.95
C THR A 377 -11.07 -5.05 15.89
N TYR A 378 -10.81 -3.74 16.09
CA TYR A 378 -9.76 -3.30 17.03
C TYR A 378 -10.10 -3.62 18.49
N LEU A 379 -11.40 -3.64 18.85
CA LEU A 379 -11.83 -4.07 20.17
C LEU A 379 -11.64 -5.58 20.36
N LEU A 380 -12.04 -6.40 19.37
CA LEU A 380 -11.97 -7.86 19.45
C LEU A 380 -10.55 -8.41 19.42
N ASN A 381 -9.66 -7.73 18.72
CA ASN A 381 -8.25 -8.13 18.59
C ASN A 381 -7.37 -7.59 19.72
N GLY A 382 -7.84 -6.66 20.51
CA GLY A 382 -7.17 -6.09 21.68
C GLY A 382 -7.60 -6.70 22.96
#